data_c45ece7d4e9f973fa096132353000ceb
#
_entry.id   c45ece7d4e9f973fa096132353000ceb
#
_cell.length_a   1.000
_cell.length_b   1.000
_cell.length_c   1.000
_cell.angle_alpha   90.00
_cell.angle_beta   90.00
_cell.angle_gamma   90.00
#
_symmetry.space_group_name_H-M   'P 1'
#
loop_
_entity.id
_entity.type
_entity.pdbx_description
1 polymer ?
#
loop_
_entity_poly.entity_id
_entity_poly.type
_entity_poly.pdbx_seq_one_letter_code
_entity_poly.pdbx_strand_id
1 'polypeptide(L)'
;MGISYGKLVIIGAGNVGSAVLNSVLRMNIIDDIVVINRNRDRALGEVLDASHTTAFAYSSNASIRVGDYSDCKDAHIIVITAGPSILPGNHDRNTLLKKNVEVMDSVMKQITTYTREAVIIMISNPLDVLTYYFQKKYDYPADRILGTGTLLDTARFNKMLGDLCGVDAKNVVGFVLGEHGSTSFIPWNTVNIVGVPFDDLTDKFGLASPIDKEALLSETKSIGPHIVDLKGYTSSGVALAACRIIGAIVRNEHCIVPVSTVMRGQYGYDDVAMSLPCILSKTGIDRIIELPLDAQAMDDLRISHDHLRELIDLI
;
A
#
# COMPACT_ATOMS: atom_id res chain seq x y z
N MET A 1 -2.54 -29.81 14.87
CA MET A 1 -3.11 -28.96 13.79
C MET A 1 -2.28 -27.69 13.78
N GLY A 2 -1.56 -27.41 12.68
CA GLY A 2 -0.86 -26.12 12.51
C GLY A 2 -1.90 -25.01 12.50
N ILE A 3 -1.52 -23.85 13.02
CA ILE A 3 -2.36 -22.66 12.95
C ILE A 3 -2.36 -22.28 11.46
N SER A 4 -3.48 -22.50 10.75
CA SER A 4 -3.64 -22.01 9.37
C SER A 4 -3.80 -20.48 9.44
N TYR A 5 -2.89 -19.74 8.86
CA TYR A 5 -2.95 -18.28 8.77
C TYR A 5 -3.87 -17.79 7.65
N GLY A 6 -4.64 -18.68 7.03
CA GLY A 6 -5.51 -18.39 5.89
C GLY A 6 -4.78 -18.49 4.54
N LYS A 7 -5.52 -18.21 3.46
CA LYS A 7 -5.02 -18.25 2.09
C LYS A 7 -4.75 -16.86 1.55
N LEU A 8 -3.59 -16.67 0.93
CA LEU A 8 -3.23 -15.48 0.16
C LEU A 8 -3.37 -15.75 -1.34
N VAL A 9 -4.12 -14.91 -2.04
CA VAL A 9 -4.16 -14.90 -3.50
C VAL A 9 -3.43 -13.66 -4.02
N ILE A 10 -2.43 -13.85 -4.87
CA ILE A 10 -1.69 -12.78 -5.53
C ILE A 10 -2.12 -12.73 -7.00
N ILE A 11 -2.76 -11.64 -7.41
CA ILE A 11 -3.20 -11.42 -8.79
C ILE A 11 -2.23 -10.48 -9.49
N GLY A 12 -1.43 -11.06 -10.38
CA GLY A 12 -0.34 -10.42 -11.10
C GLY A 12 1.02 -10.97 -10.70
N ALA A 13 1.74 -11.59 -11.66
CA ALA A 13 3.09 -12.13 -11.50
C ALA A 13 4.13 -11.23 -12.20
N GLY A 14 3.99 -9.90 -12.03
CA GLY A 14 4.96 -8.89 -12.47
C GLY A 14 6.03 -8.65 -11.39
N ASN A 15 6.88 -7.63 -11.61
CA ASN A 15 7.97 -7.29 -10.69
C ASN A 15 7.50 -7.08 -9.24
N VAL A 16 6.32 -6.50 -9.06
CA VAL A 16 5.75 -6.26 -7.72
C VAL A 16 5.16 -7.55 -7.16
N GLY A 17 4.35 -8.29 -7.92
CA GLY A 17 3.73 -9.53 -7.44
C GLY A 17 4.76 -10.59 -7.05
N SER A 18 5.82 -10.77 -7.87
CA SER A 18 6.95 -11.65 -7.56
C SER A 18 7.70 -11.20 -6.30
N ALA A 19 7.88 -9.89 -6.13
CA ALA A 19 8.52 -9.36 -4.92
C ALA A 19 7.63 -9.57 -3.66
N VAL A 20 6.30 -9.44 -3.77
CA VAL A 20 5.36 -9.75 -2.67
C VAL A 20 5.45 -11.23 -2.32
N LEU A 21 5.36 -12.14 -3.30
CA LEU A 21 5.47 -13.59 -3.10
C LEU A 21 6.75 -13.94 -2.33
N ASN A 22 7.90 -13.49 -2.83
CA ASN A 22 9.19 -13.77 -2.22
C ASN A 22 9.32 -13.16 -0.81
N SER A 23 8.78 -11.96 -0.58
CA SER A 23 8.84 -11.31 0.72
C SER A 23 7.96 -11.99 1.76
N VAL A 24 6.72 -12.38 1.39
CA VAL A 24 5.80 -13.13 2.26
C VAL A 24 6.43 -14.43 2.73
N LEU A 25 7.05 -15.17 1.82
CA LEU A 25 7.75 -16.42 2.14
C LEU A 25 8.93 -16.20 3.10
N ARG A 26 9.81 -15.24 2.80
CA ARG A 26 10.99 -14.94 3.65
C ARG A 26 10.60 -14.44 5.02
N MET A 27 9.50 -13.69 5.13
CA MET A 27 9.00 -13.18 6.41
C MET A 27 8.13 -14.20 7.17
N ASN A 28 7.86 -15.37 6.57
CA ASN A 28 7.07 -16.45 7.15
C ASN A 28 5.70 -15.95 7.69
N ILE A 29 4.98 -15.20 6.84
CA ILE A 29 3.73 -14.54 7.24
C ILE A 29 2.53 -15.47 7.01
N ILE A 30 2.51 -16.19 5.88
CA ILE A 30 1.42 -17.05 5.44
C ILE A 30 1.98 -18.20 4.61
N ASP A 31 1.34 -19.36 4.67
CA ASP A 31 1.84 -20.62 4.13
C ASP A 31 0.97 -21.28 3.05
N ASP A 32 -0.20 -20.71 2.74
CA ASP A 32 -1.02 -21.12 1.58
C ASP A 32 -1.11 -19.94 0.60
N ILE A 33 -0.42 -20.05 -0.54
CA ILE A 33 -0.25 -18.96 -1.50
C ILE A 33 -0.64 -19.41 -2.90
N VAL A 34 -1.56 -18.66 -3.50
CA VAL A 34 -2.00 -18.87 -4.87
C VAL A 34 -1.58 -17.69 -5.73
N VAL A 35 -0.98 -17.96 -6.88
CA VAL A 35 -0.58 -16.92 -7.84
C VAL A 35 -1.46 -17.04 -9.09
N ILE A 36 -2.15 -15.95 -9.42
CA ILE A 36 -2.99 -15.82 -10.60
C ILE A 36 -2.35 -14.82 -11.55
N ASN A 37 -2.18 -15.17 -12.80
CA ASN A 37 -1.68 -14.26 -13.82
C ASN A 37 -2.26 -14.60 -15.19
N ARG A 38 -2.50 -13.58 -16.03
CA ARG A 38 -3.00 -13.75 -17.38
C ARG A 38 -2.09 -14.67 -18.21
N ASN A 39 -0.78 -14.49 -18.12
CA ASN A 39 0.20 -15.42 -18.65
C ASN A 39 0.48 -16.48 -17.59
N ARG A 40 -0.09 -17.68 -17.78
CA ARG A 40 0.01 -18.79 -16.82
C ARG A 40 1.43 -19.33 -16.70
N ASP A 41 2.20 -19.36 -17.79
CA ASP A 41 3.58 -19.85 -17.77
C ASP A 41 4.47 -18.94 -16.93
N ARG A 42 4.24 -17.62 -16.98
CA ARG A 42 4.94 -16.69 -16.11
C ARG A 42 4.62 -16.94 -14.63
N ALA A 43 3.34 -17.14 -14.29
CA ALA A 43 2.97 -17.50 -12.92
C ALA A 43 3.62 -18.81 -12.49
N LEU A 44 3.67 -19.81 -13.38
CA LEU A 44 4.31 -21.09 -13.09
C LEU A 44 5.82 -20.93 -12.83
N GLY A 45 6.51 -20.13 -13.64
CA GLY A 45 7.93 -19.83 -13.42
C GLY A 45 8.19 -19.22 -12.04
N GLU A 46 7.40 -18.19 -11.64
CA GLU A 46 7.53 -17.56 -10.34
C GLU A 46 7.22 -18.53 -9.18
N VAL A 47 6.20 -19.37 -9.33
CA VAL A 47 5.82 -20.39 -8.34
C VAL A 47 6.92 -21.45 -8.17
N LEU A 48 7.47 -21.95 -9.29
CA LEU A 48 8.55 -22.94 -9.26
C LEU A 48 9.80 -22.38 -8.58
N ASP A 49 10.23 -21.18 -8.96
CA ASP A 49 11.40 -20.52 -8.37
C ASP A 49 11.20 -20.27 -6.88
N ALA A 50 10.05 -19.71 -6.51
CA ALA A 50 9.72 -19.45 -5.11
C ALA A 50 9.62 -20.74 -4.27
N SER A 51 9.07 -21.83 -4.84
CA SER A 51 8.90 -23.11 -4.12
C SER A 51 10.23 -23.71 -3.67
N HIS A 52 11.30 -23.50 -4.44
CA HIS A 52 12.64 -24.00 -4.08
C HIS A 52 13.17 -23.37 -2.80
N THR A 53 12.71 -22.16 -2.44
CA THR A 53 13.16 -21.49 -1.22
C THR A 53 12.64 -22.16 0.06
N THR A 54 11.55 -22.93 -0.03
CA THR A 54 10.98 -23.66 1.14
C THR A 54 11.89 -24.79 1.64
N ALA A 55 12.87 -25.19 0.87
CA ALA A 55 13.89 -26.17 1.30
C ALA A 55 14.92 -25.62 2.31
N PHE A 56 14.97 -24.31 2.52
CA PHE A 56 15.90 -23.69 3.47
C PHE A 56 15.29 -23.63 4.87
N ALA A 57 16.13 -23.80 5.89
CA ALA A 57 15.71 -23.95 7.29
C ALA A 57 14.97 -22.72 7.88
N TYR A 58 15.14 -21.54 7.28
CA TYR A 58 14.48 -20.30 7.71
C TYR A 58 13.14 -20.05 6.99
N SER A 59 12.78 -20.89 6.01
CA SER A 59 11.53 -20.77 5.26
C SER A 59 10.49 -21.74 5.84
N SER A 60 9.21 -21.32 5.83
CA SER A 60 8.10 -22.23 6.10
C SER A 60 7.97 -23.26 4.95
N ASN A 61 7.37 -24.41 5.25
CA ASN A 61 6.96 -25.37 4.21
C ASN A 61 5.64 -24.91 3.58
N ALA A 62 5.67 -23.78 2.89
CA ALA A 62 4.50 -23.17 2.28
C ALA A 62 4.00 -23.94 1.06
N SER A 63 2.68 -24.03 0.92
CA SER A 63 2.00 -24.45 -0.29
C SER A 63 1.92 -23.29 -1.26
N ILE A 64 2.62 -23.40 -2.41
CA ILE A 64 2.65 -22.34 -3.40
C ILE A 64 2.21 -22.95 -4.74
N ARG A 65 1.19 -22.36 -5.37
CA ARG A 65 0.67 -22.90 -6.63
C ARG A 65 0.12 -21.83 -7.56
N VAL A 66 0.09 -22.16 -8.83
CA VAL A 66 -0.69 -21.38 -9.81
C VAL A 66 -2.15 -21.76 -9.66
N GLY A 67 -3.02 -20.75 -9.60
CA GLY A 67 -4.46 -20.93 -9.48
C GLY A 67 -5.27 -20.20 -10.53
N ASP A 68 -6.55 -20.12 -10.27
CA ASP A 68 -7.51 -19.32 -11.02
C ASP A 68 -8.44 -18.55 -10.05
N TYR A 69 -9.39 -17.78 -10.57
CA TYR A 69 -10.24 -16.93 -9.72
C TYR A 69 -11.18 -17.72 -8.80
N SER A 70 -11.43 -19.02 -9.04
CA SER A 70 -12.19 -19.86 -8.11
C SER A 70 -11.48 -20.01 -6.75
N ASP A 71 -10.16 -19.86 -6.74
CA ASP A 71 -9.34 -19.85 -5.52
C ASP A 71 -9.62 -18.64 -4.61
N CYS A 72 -10.26 -17.60 -5.12
CA CYS A 72 -10.68 -16.46 -4.32
C CYS A 72 -11.81 -16.80 -3.34
N LYS A 73 -12.53 -17.90 -3.55
CA LYS A 73 -13.72 -18.27 -2.75
C LYS A 73 -13.44 -18.36 -1.25
N ASP A 74 -12.30 -18.91 -0.89
CA ASP A 74 -11.86 -19.11 0.51
C ASP A 74 -10.57 -18.34 0.82
N ALA A 75 -10.24 -17.34 -0.02
CA ALA A 75 -9.12 -16.46 0.23
C ALA A 75 -9.40 -15.58 1.48
N HIS A 76 -8.40 -15.47 2.33
CA HIS A 76 -8.41 -14.51 3.43
C HIS A 76 -7.97 -13.12 2.93
N ILE A 77 -6.92 -13.09 2.11
CA ILE A 77 -6.37 -11.86 1.55
C ILE A 77 -6.16 -12.03 0.05
N ILE A 78 -6.51 -11.00 -0.71
CA ILE A 78 -6.25 -10.90 -2.15
C ILE A 78 -5.39 -9.66 -2.40
N VAL A 79 -4.20 -9.85 -2.93
CA VAL A 79 -3.30 -8.75 -3.34
C VAL A 79 -3.39 -8.55 -4.84
N ILE A 80 -3.70 -7.34 -5.27
CA ILE A 80 -3.84 -7.02 -6.69
C ILE A 80 -2.66 -6.14 -7.14
N THR A 81 -1.82 -6.73 -8.00
CA THR A 81 -0.67 -6.05 -8.63
C THR A 81 -0.76 -6.06 -10.16
N ALA A 82 -1.91 -6.50 -10.68
CA ALA A 82 -2.13 -6.61 -12.13
C ALA A 82 -2.34 -5.22 -12.75
N GLY A 83 -1.94 -5.07 -13.99
CA GLY A 83 -2.12 -3.86 -14.79
C GLY A 83 -0.82 -3.35 -15.39
N PRO A 84 -0.90 -2.50 -16.42
CA PRO A 84 0.25 -1.81 -16.95
C PRO A 84 0.85 -0.85 -15.92
N SER A 85 2.17 -0.73 -15.92
CA SER A 85 2.92 0.22 -15.11
C SER A 85 3.40 1.40 -15.96
N ILE A 86 3.72 2.51 -15.30
CA ILE A 86 4.37 3.67 -15.93
C ILE A 86 5.73 3.17 -16.48
N LEU A 87 5.98 3.46 -17.74
CA LEU A 87 7.29 3.24 -18.37
C LEU A 87 8.12 4.52 -18.25
N PRO A 88 9.46 4.42 -18.16
CA PRO A 88 10.33 5.58 -18.20
C PRO A 88 10.01 6.46 -19.42
N GLY A 89 9.87 7.77 -19.19
CA GLY A 89 9.56 8.75 -20.23
C GLY A 89 8.10 8.81 -20.73
N ASN A 90 7.21 7.95 -20.25
CA ASN A 90 5.77 8.04 -20.56
C ASN A 90 4.98 8.48 -19.33
N HIS A 91 4.62 9.77 -19.30
CA HIS A 91 3.93 10.41 -18.18
C HIS A 91 2.44 10.64 -18.41
N ASP A 92 1.81 10.01 -19.44
CA ASP A 92 0.36 10.12 -19.68
C ASP A 92 -0.42 9.32 -18.65
N ARG A 93 -0.69 9.97 -17.52
CA ARG A 93 -1.45 9.40 -16.39
C ARG A 93 -2.90 9.08 -16.76
N ASN A 94 -3.53 9.86 -17.64
CA ASN A 94 -4.95 9.66 -18.00
C ASN A 94 -5.14 8.41 -18.86
N THR A 95 -4.25 8.18 -19.84
CA THR A 95 -4.27 6.94 -20.63
C THR A 95 -3.97 5.72 -19.76
N LEU A 96 -3.05 5.83 -18.82
CA LEU A 96 -2.74 4.76 -17.88
C LEU A 96 -3.92 4.47 -16.94
N LEU A 97 -4.59 5.51 -16.44
CA LEU A 97 -5.80 5.38 -15.59
C LEU A 97 -6.87 4.55 -16.31
N LYS A 98 -7.27 4.93 -17.53
CA LYS A 98 -8.31 4.22 -18.29
C LYS A 98 -7.97 2.75 -18.52
N LYS A 99 -6.72 2.47 -18.94
CA LYS A 99 -6.25 1.09 -19.14
C LYS A 99 -6.26 0.27 -17.84
N ASN A 100 -5.87 0.87 -16.74
CA ASN A 100 -5.89 0.19 -15.45
C ASN A 100 -7.31 -0.04 -14.95
N VAL A 101 -8.24 0.89 -15.17
CA VAL A 101 -9.66 0.68 -14.86
C VAL A 101 -10.22 -0.53 -15.63
N GLU A 102 -9.95 -0.66 -16.94
CA GLU A 102 -10.41 -1.81 -17.73
C GLU A 102 -9.84 -3.14 -17.20
N VAL A 103 -8.54 -3.18 -16.92
CA VAL A 103 -7.90 -4.40 -16.38
C VAL A 103 -8.47 -4.74 -15.00
N MET A 104 -8.59 -3.75 -14.12
CA MET A 104 -9.13 -3.94 -12.77
C MET A 104 -10.61 -4.32 -12.78
N ASP A 105 -11.40 -3.78 -13.69
CA ASP A 105 -12.79 -4.16 -13.87
C ASP A 105 -12.93 -5.65 -14.16
N SER A 106 -12.11 -6.16 -15.08
CA SER A 106 -12.05 -7.60 -15.36
C SER A 106 -11.66 -8.42 -14.13
N VAL A 107 -10.67 -7.95 -13.35
CA VAL A 107 -10.21 -8.62 -12.13
C VAL A 107 -11.28 -8.61 -11.05
N MET A 108 -11.86 -7.45 -10.75
CA MET A 108 -12.87 -7.30 -9.69
C MET A 108 -14.16 -8.05 -10.00
N LYS A 109 -14.58 -8.07 -11.28
CA LYS A 109 -15.72 -8.88 -11.72
C LYS A 109 -15.50 -10.36 -11.42
N GLN A 110 -14.30 -10.87 -11.65
CA GLN A 110 -13.96 -12.27 -11.34
C GLN A 110 -13.94 -12.51 -9.83
N ILE A 111 -13.27 -11.65 -9.05
CA ILE A 111 -13.20 -11.79 -7.59
C ILE A 111 -14.61 -11.83 -6.98
N THR A 112 -15.46 -10.86 -7.34
CA THR A 112 -16.80 -10.69 -6.76
C THR A 112 -17.79 -11.79 -7.13
N THR A 113 -17.46 -12.61 -8.16
CA THR A 113 -18.19 -13.84 -8.47
C THR A 113 -18.00 -14.90 -7.39
N TYR A 114 -16.84 -14.92 -6.71
CA TYR A 114 -16.47 -15.96 -5.77
C TYR A 114 -16.49 -15.52 -4.31
N THR A 115 -16.16 -14.25 -4.03
CA THR A 115 -16.07 -13.76 -2.65
C THR A 115 -16.38 -12.26 -2.50
N ARG A 116 -16.88 -11.90 -1.31
CA ARG A 116 -16.92 -10.53 -0.75
C ARG A 116 -16.36 -10.50 0.67
N GLU A 117 -15.75 -11.62 1.10
CA GLU A 117 -15.26 -11.81 2.45
C GLU A 117 -13.75 -11.57 2.58
N ALA A 118 -13.00 -11.76 1.49
CA ALA A 118 -11.56 -11.54 1.47
C ALA A 118 -11.20 -10.07 1.68
N VAL A 119 -10.09 -9.80 2.34
CA VAL A 119 -9.50 -8.45 2.37
C VAL A 119 -8.72 -8.21 1.08
N ILE A 120 -9.12 -7.19 0.31
CA ILE A 120 -8.44 -6.80 -0.93
C ILE A 120 -7.40 -5.73 -0.61
N ILE A 121 -6.15 -5.96 -1.04
CA ILE A 121 -5.06 -4.99 -0.99
C ILE A 121 -4.74 -4.55 -2.42
N MET A 122 -5.11 -3.32 -2.76
CA MET A 122 -4.84 -2.71 -4.06
C MET A 122 -3.43 -2.13 -4.08
N ILE A 123 -2.64 -2.51 -5.09
CA ILE A 123 -1.29 -1.96 -5.31
C ILE A 123 -1.20 -1.25 -6.68
N SER A 124 -2.03 -1.67 -7.64
CA SER A 124 -2.04 -1.09 -8.98
C SER A 124 -2.42 0.39 -8.97
N ASN A 125 -1.67 1.22 -9.69
CA ASN A 125 -1.88 2.66 -9.72
C ASN A 125 -2.83 3.11 -10.85
N PRO A 126 -3.55 4.24 -10.64
CA PRO A 126 -3.58 5.07 -9.42
C PRO A 126 -4.43 4.42 -8.32
N LEU A 127 -3.78 3.91 -7.29
CA LEU A 127 -4.39 3.01 -6.32
C LEU A 127 -5.57 3.63 -5.54
N ASP A 128 -5.51 4.91 -5.21
CA ASP A 128 -6.59 5.60 -4.47
C ASP A 128 -7.87 5.65 -5.31
N VAL A 129 -7.74 6.09 -6.55
CA VAL A 129 -8.86 6.14 -7.51
C VAL A 129 -9.46 4.75 -7.73
N LEU A 130 -8.60 3.72 -7.94
CA LEU A 130 -9.04 2.35 -8.17
C LEU A 130 -9.70 1.76 -6.91
N THR A 131 -9.17 2.04 -5.72
CA THR A 131 -9.75 1.60 -4.45
C THR A 131 -11.16 2.14 -4.28
N TYR A 132 -11.37 3.45 -4.47
CA TYR A 132 -12.68 4.06 -4.38
C TYR A 132 -13.63 3.54 -5.47
N TYR A 133 -13.20 3.61 -6.74
CA TYR A 133 -14.04 3.27 -7.88
C TYR A 133 -14.57 1.83 -7.80
N PHE A 134 -13.70 0.88 -7.49
CA PHE A 134 -14.10 -0.52 -7.44
C PHE A 134 -14.87 -0.88 -6.18
N GLN A 135 -14.61 -0.19 -5.06
CA GLN A 135 -15.45 -0.31 -3.87
C GLN A 135 -16.90 0.07 -4.21
N LYS A 136 -17.11 1.24 -4.85
CA LYS A 136 -18.44 1.73 -5.22
C LYS A 136 -19.09 0.87 -6.30
N LYS A 137 -18.37 0.60 -7.39
CA LYS A 137 -18.91 -0.14 -8.54
C LYS A 137 -19.38 -1.54 -8.21
N TYR A 138 -18.67 -2.23 -7.34
CA TYR A 138 -18.97 -3.62 -6.98
C TYR A 138 -19.65 -3.75 -5.61
N ASP A 139 -19.93 -2.65 -4.95
CA ASP A 139 -20.46 -2.63 -3.58
C ASP A 139 -19.68 -3.58 -2.66
N TYR A 140 -18.33 -3.53 -2.76
CA TYR A 140 -17.46 -4.33 -1.92
C TYR A 140 -17.41 -3.73 -0.52
N PRO A 141 -17.40 -4.54 0.56
CA PRO A 141 -17.33 -3.98 1.92
C PRO A 141 -16.12 -3.04 2.05
N ALA A 142 -16.36 -1.78 2.41
CA ALA A 142 -15.33 -0.75 2.37
C ALA A 142 -14.27 -0.89 3.48
N ASP A 143 -14.52 -1.71 4.49
CA ASP A 143 -13.55 -2.15 5.49
C ASP A 143 -12.66 -3.29 4.99
N ARG A 144 -13.05 -3.95 3.89
CA ARG A 144 -12.35 -5.09 3.29
C ARG A 144 -11.66 -4.76 1.96
N ILE A 145 -11.66 -3.52 1.52
CA ILE A 145 -10.88 -3.06 0.36
C ILE A 145 -10.05 -1.86 0.76
N LEU A 146 -8.75 -1.96 0.58
CA LEU A 146 -7.80 -0.91 0.91
C LEU A 146 -6.65 -0.91 -0.11
N GLY A 147 -6.02 0.24 -0.28
CA GLY A 147 -4.77 0.36 -1.04
C GLY A 147 -3.56 0.42 -0.11
N THR A 148 -2.37 0.08 -0.63
CA THR A 148 -1.12 0.27 0.13
C THR A 148 -0.89 1.73 0.54
N GLY A 149 -1.54 2.66 -0.15
CA GLY A 149 -1.54 4.08 0.17
C GLY A 149 -0.14 4.66 0.27
N THR A 150 0.00 5.59 1.19
CA THR A 150 1.27 6.26 1.50
C THR A 150 2.11 5.53 2.54
N LEU A 151 1.85 4.23 2.81
CA LEU A 151 2.64 3.47 3.79
C LEU A 151 4.12 3.41 3.41
N LEU A 152 4.43 3.24 2.10
CA LEU A 152 5.81 3.28 1.64
C LEU A 152 6.40 4.70 1.70
N ASP A 153 5.62 5.71 1.36
CA ASP A 153 6.07 7.11 1.44
C ASP A 153 6.36 7.52 2.89
N THR A 154 5.53 7.06 3.83
CA THR A 154 5.76 7.19 5.27
C THR A 154 7.07 6.50 5.69
N ALA A 155 7.35 5.29 5.21
CA ALA A 155 8.59 4.61 5.52
C ALA A 155 9.83 5.35 4.96
N ARG A 156 9.71 5.95 3.77
CA ARG A 156 10.76 6.80 3.17
C ARG A 156 11.00 8.05 4.00
N PHE A 157 9.93 8.76 4.33
CA PHE A 157 9.97 9.94 5.19
C PHE A 157 10.62 9.63 6.54
N ASN A 158 10.15 8.59 7.23
CA ASN A 158 10.69 8.20 8.54
C ASN A 158 12.17 7.81 8.45
N LYS A 159 12.58 7.17 7.33
CA LYS A 159 13.99 6.83 7.11
C LYS A 159 14.83 8.10 6.94
N MET A 160 14.41 9.04 6.10
CA MET A 160 15.15 10.28 5.87
C MET A 160 15.23 11.14 7.14
N LEU A 161 14.13 11.30 7.87
CA LEU A 161 14.15 12.07 9.13
C LEU A 161 15.00 11.36 10.21
N GLY A 162 14.92 10.03 10.28
CA GLY A 162 15.78 9.25 11.18
C GLY A 162 17.26 9.41 10.86
N ASP A 163 17.63 9.38 9.59
CA ASP A 163 19.02 9.58 9.15
C ASP A 163 19.53 11.00 9.49
N LEU A 164 18.69 12.03 9.27
CA LEU A 164 19.04 13.40 9.64
C LEU A 164 19.31 13.54 11.15
N CYS A 165 18.52 12.87 11.98
CA CYS A 165 18.64 12.91 13.44
C CYS A 165 19.61 11.85 14.01
N GLY A 166 20.22 10.99 13.17
CA GLY A 166 21.13 9.94 13.60
C GLY A 166 20.46 8.83 14.41
N VAL A 167 19.17 8.52 14.15
CA VAL A 167 18.41 7.50 14.88
C VAL A 167 17.77 6.47 13.93
N ASP A 168 17.41 5.30 14.45
CA ASP A 168 16.65 4.32 13.69
C ASP A 168 15.28 4.89 13.28
N ALA A 169 14.91 4.69 12.03
CA ALA A 169 13.61 5.13 11.46
C ALA A 169 12.39 4.65 12.27
N LYS A 170 12.51 3.55 13.00
CA LYS A 170 11.44 3.02 13.87
C LYS A 170 11.16 3.89 15.10
N ASN A 171 12.05 4.80 15.43
CA ASN A 171 11.84 5.78 16.50
C ASN A 171 11.09 7.03 16.02
N VAL A 172 10.94 7.20 14.71
CA VAL A 172 10.21 8.32 14.12
C VAL A 172 8.73 7.98 14.10
N VAL A 173 7.93 8.85 14.66
CA VAL A 173 6.46 8.82 14.58
C VAL A 173 6.03 9.93 13.63
N GLY A 174 5.67 9.55 12.41
CA GLY A 174 5.19 10.48 11.39
C GLY A 174 4.47 9.73 10.29
N PHE A 175 3.49 10.39 9.65
CA PHE A 175 2.74 9.83 8.54
C PHE A 175 2.81 10.77 7.33
N VAL A 176 2.88 10.19 6.15
CA VAL A 176 2.50 10.85 4.91
C VAL A 176 1.04 10.49 4.66
N LEU A 177 0.18 11.47 4.40
CA LEU A 177 -1.26 11.31 4.23
C LEU A 177 -1.73 11.82 2.88
N GLY A 178 -3.01 11.64 2.57
CA GLY A 178 -3.64 12.11 1.34
C GLY A 178 -3.47 11.13 0.17
N GLU A 179 -3.38 11.65 -1.04
CA GLU A 179 -3.16 10.88 -2.27
C GLU A 179 -1.79 10.20 -2.25
N HIS A 180 -1.70 8.96 -2.72
CA HIS A 180 -0.42 8.38 -3.10
C HIS A 180 0.07 9.01 -4.43
N GLY A 181 0.53 10.24 -4.38
CA GLY A 181 0.86 11.04 -5.55
C GLY A 181 1.39 12.43 -5.21
N SER A 182 1.11 13.38 -6.11
CA SER A 182 1.65 14.74 -6.03
C SER A 182 1.08 15.56 -4.87
N THR A 183 -0.15 15.27 -4.43
CA THR A 183 -0.85 16.00 -3.37
C THR A 183 -0.72 15.35 -2.00
N SER A 184 0.14 14.33 -1.82
CA SER A 184 0.46 13.80 -0.49
C SER A 184 1.07 14.88 0.41
N PHE A 185 0.84 14.79 1.70
CA PHE A 185 1.32 15.78 2.67
C PHE A 185 1.75 15.14 3.98
N ILE A 186 2.49 15.89 4.79
CA ILE A 186 2.93 15.48 6.13
C ILE A 186 2.28 16.43 7.14
N PRO A 187 1.44 15.92 8.07
CA PRO A 187 0.91 16.73 9.16
C PRO A 187 2.01 16.98 10.21
N TRP A 188 2.83 18.01 10.00
CA TRP A 188 4.05 18.28 10.75
C TRP A 188 3.83 18.43 12.26
N ASN A 189 2.67 18.94 12.65
CA ASN A 189 2.28 19.08 14.05
C ASN A 189 2.10 17.74 14.78
N THR A 190 2.04 16.63 14.04
CA THR A 190 1.93 15.28 14.62
C THR A 190 3.23 14.50 14.59
N VAL A 191 4.26 15.03 13.89
CA VAL A 191 5.56 14.35 13.74
C VAL A 191 6.39 14.51 15.00
N ASN A 192 6.95 13.40 15.48
CA ASN A 192 7.85 13.42 16.64
C ASN A 192 8.85 12.26 16.59
N ILE A 193 9.93 12.37 17.39
CA ILE A 193 10.86 11.28 17.68
C ILE A 193 10.82 11.04 19.18
N VAL A 194 10.34 9.88 19.59
CA VAL A 194 10.15 9.49 21.01
C VAL A 194 9.50 10.56 21.88
N GLY A 195 8.50 11.27 21.29
CA GLY A 195 7.76 12.35 21.98
C GLY A 195 8.39 13.75 21.87
N VAL A 196 9.58 13.89 21.28
CA VAL A 196 10.15 15.22 20.95
C VAL A 196 9.46 15.73 19.68
N PRO A 197 8.71 16.84 19.72
CA PRO A 197 8.02 17.39 18.57
C PRO A 197 8.99 17.77 17.43
N PHE A 198 8.50 17.77 16.19
CA PHE A 198 9.30 18.09 15.01
C PHE A 198 10.06 19.41 15.14
N ASP A 199 9.41 20.46 15.61
CA ASP A 199 9.99 21.80 15.70
C ASP A 199 11.15 21.88 16.73
N ASP A 200 11.24 20.95 17.67
CA ASP A 200 12.32 20.86 18.67
C ASP A 200 13.46 19.92 18.24
N LEU A 201 13.33 19.17 17.15
CA LEU A 201 14.31 18.14 16.75
C LEU A 201 15.69 18.73 16.49
N THR A 202 15.77 19.89 15.86
CA THR A 202 17.03 20.57 15.56
C THR A 202 17.88 20.76 16.80
N ASP A 203 17.29 21.33 17.86
CA ASP A 203 17.98 21.60 19.10
C ASP A 203 18.26 20.34 19.91
N LYS A 204 17.25 19.45 20.02
CA LYS A 204 17.35 18.23 20.85
C LYS A 204 18.32 17.20 20.28
N PHE A 205 18.47 17.14 18.95
CA PHE A 205 19.39 16.22 18.27
C PHE A 205 20.69 16.90 17.82
N GLY A 206 20.87 18.20 18.13
CA GLY A 206 22.12 18.93 17.88
C GLY A 206 22.43 19.06 16.39
N LEU A 207 21.40 19.30 15.56
CA LEU A 207 21.59 19.43 14.12
C LEU A 207 22.23 20.79 13.80
N ALA A 208 23.08 20.82 12.77
CA ALA A 208 23.79 22.03 12.36
C ALA A 208 22.89 23.12 11.78
N SER A 209 21.70 22.76 11.29
CA SER A 209 20.71 23.68 10.71
C SER A 209 19.29 23.14 10.93
N PRO A 210 18.27 24.03 10.90
CA PRO A 210 16.87 23.61 10.92
C PRO A 210 16.54 22.63 9.78
N ILE A 211 15.63 21.69 10.06
CA ILE A 211 15.15 20.75 9.06
C ILE A 211 14.19 21.47 8.11
N ASP A 212 14.51 21.44 6.81
CA ASP A 212 13.66 22.02 5.76
C ASP A 212 12.48 21.09 5.45
N LYS A 213 11.28 21.49 5.89
CA LYS A 213 10.03 20.75 5.68
C LYS A 213 9.68 20.52 4.22
N GLU A 214 9.87 21.56 3.39
CA GLU A 214 9.55 21.51 1.95
C GLU A 214 10.52 20.59 1.19
N ALA A 215 11.80 20.71 1.45
CA ALA A 215 12.82 19.84 0.87
C ALA A 215 12.58 18.37 1.24
N LEU A 216 12.30 18.06 2.50
CA LEU A 216 12.06 16.71 2.98
C LEU A 216 10.78 16.09 2.37
N LEU A 217 9.69 16.87 2.25
CA LEU A 217 8.47 16.43 1.58
C LEU A 217 8.70 16.21 0.07
N SER A 218 9.40 17.14 -0.58
CA SER A 218 9.72 17.04 -2.01
C SER A 218 10.57 15.81 -2.32
N GLU A 219 11.59 15.53 -1.50
CA GLU A 219 12.43 14.34 -1.63
C GLU A 219 11.61 13.07 -1.40
N THR A 220 10.73 13.04 -0.39
CA THR A 220 9.82 11.91 -0.13
C THR A 220 8.97 11.57 -1.36
N LYS A 221 8.44 12.57 -2.04
CA LYS A 221 7.62 12.39 -3.25
C LYS A 221 8.43 11.95 -4.48
N SER A 222 9.65 12.47 -4.64
CA SER A 222 10.48 12.26 -5.82
C SER A 222 11.24 10.94 -5.84
N ILE A 223 11.48 10.30 -4.68
CA ILE A 223 12.31 9.09 -4.60
C ILE A 223 11.75 7.91 -5.39
N GLY A 224 10.41 7.77 -5.47
CA GLY A 224 9.76 6.72 -6.24
C GLY A 224 10.02 6.84 -7.75
N PRO A 225 9.69 7.97 -8.39
CA PRO A 225 10.06 8.29 -9.78
C PRO A 225 11.56 8.12 -10.03
N HIS A 226 12.41 8.62 -9.16
CA HIS A 226 13.86 8.51 -9.31
C HIS A 226 14.34 7.04 -9.35
N ILE A 227 13.78 6.16 -8.51
CA ILE A 227 14.08 4.72 -8.58
C ILE A 227 13.65 4.12 -9.91
N VAL A 228 12.49 4.54 -10.46
CA VAL A 228 12.03 4.08 -11.79
C VAL A 228 13.01 4.52 -12.88
N ASP A 229 13.49 5.75 -12.85
CA ASP A 229 14.47 6.26 -13.81
C ASP A 229 15.79 5.48 -13.75
N LEU A 230 16.23 5.07 -12.55
CA LEU A 230 17.50 4.35 -12.36
C LEU A 230 17.43 2.86 -12.75
N LYS A 231 16.31 2.17 -12.49
CA LYS A 231 16.24 0.71 -12.70
C LYS A 231 15.00 0.21 -13.44
N GLY A 232 14.15 1.12 -13.94
CA GLY A 232 12.97 0.81 -14.74
C GLY A 232 11.70 0.47 -13.97
N TYR A 233 11.75 0.18 -12.67
CA TYR A 233 10.59 -0.16 -11.84
C TYR A 233 10.90 -0.04 -10.35
N THR A 234 9.85 -0.04 -9.52
CA THR A 234 9.96 -0.26 -8.06
C THR A 234 9.36 -1.62 -7.70
N SER A 235 9.88 -2.30 -6.68
CA SER A 235 9.33 -3.58 -6.22
C SER A 235 9.54 -3.82 -4.72
N SER A 236 10.77 -3.75 -4.22
CA SER A 236 11.11 -4.17 -2.85
C SER A 236 10.35 -3.38 -1.77
N GLY A 237 10.34 -2.06 -1.87
CA GLY A 237 9.66 -1.21 -0.88
C GLY A 237 8.16 -1.44 -0.85
N VAL A 238 7.51 -1.46 -2.02
CA VAL A 238 6.07 -1.69 -2.11
C VAL A 238 5.69 -3.11 -1.68
N ALA A 239 6.53 -4.10 -1.97
CA ALA A 239 6.31 -5.47 -1.50
C ALA A 239 6.35 -5.56 0.03
N LEU A 240 7.31 -4.89 0.67
CA LEU A 240 7.37 -4.86 2.13
C LEU A 240 6.23 -4.07 2.76
N ALA A 241 5.75 -2.99 2.12
CA ALA A 241 4.54 -2.29 2.55
C ALA A 241 3.32 -3.22 2.50
N ALA A 242 3.13 -3.97 1.41
CA ALA A 242 2.09 -4.99 1.32
C ALA A 242 2.25 -6.08 2.39
N CYS A 243 3.46 -6.59 2.61
CA CYS A 243 3.74 -7.57 3.66
C CYS A 243 3.45 -7.04 5.07
N ARG A 244 3.67 -5.74 5.33
CA ARG A 244 3.29 -5.10 6.60
C ARG A 244 1.79 -5.15 6.82
N ILE A 245 1.00 -4.86 5.77
CA ILE A 245 -0.47 -4.94 5.82
C ILE A 245 -0.92 -6.40 5.98
N ILE A 246 -0.39 -7.32 5.16
CA ILE A 246 -0.71 -8.76 5.24
C ILE A 246 -0.42 -9.29 6.65
N GLY A 247 0.76 -8.99 7.20
CA GLY A 247 1.15 -9.41 8.55
C GLY A 247 0.23 -8.85 9.63
N ALA A 248 -0.18 -7.60 9.51
CA ALA A 248 -1.12 -6.97 10.44
C ALA A 248 -2.50 -7.67 10.45
N ILE A 249 -3.00 -8.01 9.27
CA ILE A 249 -4.28 -8.71 9.10
C ILE A 249 -4.18 -10.15 9.65
N VAL A 250 -3.18 -10.90 9.20
CA VAL A 250 -2.98 -12.32 9.57
C VAL A 250 -2.81 -12.49 11.09
N ARG A 251 -2.04 -11.59 11.71
CA ARG A 251 -1.76 -11.65 13.16
C ARG A 251 -2.76 -10.88 14.01
N ASN A 252 -3.74 -10.22 13.40
CA ASN A 252 -4.72 -9.37 14.10
C ASN A 252 -4.03 -8.33 15.00
N GLU A 253 -3.04 -7.60 14.46
CA GLU A 253 -2.13 -6.78 15.27
C GLU A 253 -2.76 -5.51 15.84
N HIS A 254 -3.88 -5.03 15.28
CA HIS A 254 -4.49 -3.73 15.61
C HIS A 254 -3.48 -2.57 15.49
N CYS A 255 -2.53 -2.68 14.57
CA CYS A 255 -1.56 -1.62 14.32
C CYS A 255 -2.18 -0.46 13.54
N ILE A 256 -1.62 0.74 13.73
CA ILE A 256 -2.01 1.94 12.98
C ILE A 256 -1.02 2.14 11.85
N VAL A 257 -1.54 2.19 10.62
CA VAL A 257 -0.75 2.43 9.40
C VAL A 257 -1.54 3.32 8.42
N PRO A 258 -0.87 4.17 7.64
CA PRO A 258 -1.52 4.99 6.64
C PRO A 258 -1.77 4.14 5.38
N VAL A 259 -3.01 3.77 5.17
CA VAL A 259 -3.47 3.01 4.00
C VAL A 259 -4.55 3.77 3.27
N SER A 260 -4.64 3.57 1.95
CA SER A 260 -5.73 4.13 1.16
C SER A 260 -7.04 3.49 1.57
N THR A 261 -7.97 4.29 2.01
CA THR A 261 -9.29 3.87 2.51
C THR A 261 -10.39 4.79 1.98
N VAL A 262 -11.56 4.22 1.74
CA VAL A 262 -12.75 5.00 1.33
C VAL A 262 -13.21 5.87 2.49
N MET A 263 -13.24 7.18 2.27
CA MET A 263 -13.71 8.14 3.27
C MET A 263 -15.22 8.07 3.44
N ARG A 264 -15.67 8.26 4.67
CA ARG A 264 -17.08 8.22 5.07
C ARG A 264 -17.37 9.31 6.10
N GLY A 265 -17.03 10.55 5.75
CA GLY A 265 -17.23 11.72 6.59
C GLY A 265 -16.04 12.14 7.46
N GLN A 266 -14.89 11.43 7.40
CA GLN A 266 -13.70 11.86 8.13
C GLN A 266 -13.28 13.25 7.68
N TYR A 267 -12.97 14.12 8.63
CA TYR A 267 -12.66 15.55 8.40
C TYR A 267 -13.73 16.31 7.62
N GLY A 268 -14.97 15.77 7.53
CA GLY A 268 -16.07 16.33 6.73
C GLY A 268 -16.03 15.99 5.25
N TYR A 269 -15.15 15.08 4.81
CA TYR A 269 -15.03 14.64 3.42
C TYR A 269 -15.51 13.19 3.22
N ASP A 270 -16.02 12.92 2.03
CA ASP A 270 -16.42 11.60 1.56
C ASP A 270 -16.12 11.44 0.04
N ASP A 271 -16.66 10.40 -0.60
CA ASP A 271 -16.60 10.18 -2.05
C ASP A 271 -15.22 10.12 -2.71
N VAL A 272 -14.17 9.82 -1.93
CA VAL A 272 -12.84 9.46 -2.40
C VAL A 272 -12.26 8.33 -1.55
N ALA A 273 -11.20 7.70 -2.00
CA ALA A 273 -10.27 6.97 -1.13
C ALA A 273 -8.95 7.72 -1.12
N MET A 274 -8.36 7.85 0.06
CA MET A 274 -7.03 8.40 0.28
C MET A 274 -6.38 7.78 1.51
N SER A 275 -5.11 8.04 1.68
CA SER A 275 -4.35 7.49 2.81
C SER A 275 -4.63 8.24 4.09
N LEU A 276 -5.18 7.52 5.05
CA LEU A 276 -5.42 7.96 6.41
C LEU A 276 -4.88 6.91 7.39
N PRO A 277 -4.55 7.30 8.63
CA PRO A 277 -4.16 6.34 9.67
C PRO A 277 -5.32 5.40 9.98
N CYS A 278 -5.14 4.11 9.72
CA CYS A 278 -6.16 3.08 9.94
C CYS A 278 -5.65 2.03 10.92
N ILE A 279 -6.51 1.60 11.85
CA ILE A 279 -6.29 0.40 12.64
C ILE A 279 -6.62 -0.79 11.75
N LEU A 280 -5.65 -1.69 11.56
CA LEU A 280 -5.85 -2.93 10.81
C LEU A 280 -6.07 -4.12 11.75
N SER A 281 -7.13 -4.86 11.48
CA SER A 281 -7.48 -6.11 12.17
C SER A 281 -7.55 -7.28 11.18
N LYS A 282 -7.86 -8.47 11.68
CA LYS A 282 -8.04 -9.67 10.84
C LYS A 282 -9.13 -9.55 9.78
N THR A 283 -10.02 -8.58 9.89
CA THR A 283 -11.12 -8.34 8.94
C THR A 283 -10.86 -7.18 7.98
N GLY A 284 -9.66 -6.58 8.03
CA GLY A 284 -9.29 -5.41 7.24
C GLY A 284 -9.21 -4.15 8.10
N ILE A 285 -9.83 -3.07 7.66
CA ILE A 285 -9.87 -1.80 8.39
C ILE A 285 -10.90 -1.89 9.52
N ASP A 286 -10.42 -1.83 10.75
CA ASP A 286 -11.28 -1.77 11.94
C ASP A 286 -11.81 -0.35 12.16
N ARG A 287 -10.93 0.66 12.06
CA ARG A 287 -11.28 2.05 12.27
C ARG A 287 -10.26 3.00 11.60
N ILE A 288 -10.77 4.12 11.10
CA ILE A 288 -9.96 5.25 10.63
C ILE A 288 -9.73 6.18 11.84
N ILE A 289 -8.52 6.66 12.02
CA ILE A 289 -8.13 7.59 13.07
C ILE A 289 -7.97 8.98 12.49
N GLU A 290 -8.75 9.93 12.96
CA GLU A 290 -8.59 11.34 12.63
C GLU A 290 -7.52 11.95 13.56
N LEU A 291 -6.38 12.35 12.97
CA LEU A 291 -5.33 13.07 13.70
C LEU A 291 -5.75 14.51 13.93
N PRO A 292 -5.23 15.19 14.96
CA PRO A 292 -5.47 16.62 15.19
C PRO A 292 -4.68 17.44 14.17
N LEU A 293 -5.21 17.57 12.95
CA LEU A 293 -4.59 18.35 11.87
C LEU A 293 -4.65 19.83 12.17
N ASP A 294 -3.54 20.54 11.95
CA ASP A 294 -3.53 22.00 11.98
C ASP A 294 -4.18 22.59 10.71
N ALA A 295 -4.27 23.91 10.63
CA ALA A 295 -4.95 24.59 9.52
C ALA A 295 -4.28 24.30 8.16
N GLN A 296 -2.94 24.21 8.13
CA GLN A 296 -2.20 23.88 6.90
C GLN A 296 -2.47 22.45 6.46
N ALA A 297 -2.37 21.48 7.37
CA ALA A 297 -2.64 20.08 7.07
C ALA A 297 -4.10 19.83 6.64
N MET A 298 -5.05 20.61 7.18
CA MET A 298 -6.45 20.58 6.72
C MET A 298 -6.60 21.11 5.29
N ASP A 299 -5.88 22.17 4.92
CA ASP A 299 -5.89 22.69 3.56
C ASP A 299 -5.22 21.71 2.58
N ASP A 300 -4.10 21.09 2.97
CA ASP A 300 -3.43 20.04 2.19
C ASP A 300 -4.34 18.81 1.99
N LEU A 301 -5.10 18.42 3.02
CA LEU A 301 -6.09 17.34 2.92
C LEU A 301 -7.18 17.69 1.89
N ARG A 302 -7.69 18.93 1.92
CA ARG A 302 -8.69 19.42 0.96
C ARG A 302 -8.13 19.37 -0.47
N ILE A 303 -6.90 19.85 -0.68
CA ILE A 303 -6.24 19.81 -2.00
C ILE A 303 -6.13 18.37 -2.51
N SER A 304 -5.76 17.44 -1.63
CA SER A 304 -5.65 16.02 -1.97
C SER A 304 -7.02 15.40 -2.33
N HIS A 305 -8.06 15.74 -1.56
CA HIS A 305 -9.44 15.32 -1.82
C HIS A 305 -9.93 15.82 -3.18
N ASP A 306 -9.81 17.13 -3.44
CA ASP A 306 -10.31 17.77 -4.67
C ASP A 306 -9.61 17.18 -5.90
N HIS A 307 -8.30 16.96 -5.83
CA HIS A 307 -7.53 16.32 -6.90
C HIS A 307 -7.99 14.89 -7.18
N LEU A 308 -8.23 14.10 -6.14
CA LEU A 308 -8.74 12.73 -6.29
C LEU A 308 -10.15 12.71 -6.89
N ARG A 309 -11.02 13.67 -6.51
CA ARG A 309 -12.34 13.83 -7.13
C ARG A 309 -12.23 14.09 -8.63
N GLU A 310 -11.38 15.04 -9.03
CA GLU A 310 -11.16 15.32 -10.45
C GLU A 310 -10.72 14.06 -11.23
N LEU A 311 -9.84 13.23 -10.66
CA LEU A 311 -9.39 11.98 -11.29
C LEU A 311 -10.51 10.93 -11.37
N ILE A 312 -11.34 10.82 -10.33
CA ILE A 312 -12.47 9.89 -10.30
C ILE A 312 -13.52 10.28 -11.34
N ASP A 313 -13.78 11.58 -11.53
CA ASP A 313 -14.76 12.08 -12.50
C ASP A 313 -14.35 11.85 -13.98
N LEU A 314 -13.10 11.41 -14.24
CA LEU A 314 -12.62 11.02 -15.57
C LEU A 314 -12.99 9.58 -15.98
N ILE A 315 -13.52 8.77 -15.07
CA ILE A 315 -13.84 7.34 -15.24
C ILE A 315 -15.26 7.04 -14.86
#